data_30845dd607cd37afe3565accb06253a9
#
_entry.id   30845dd607cd37afe3565accb06253a9
#
_cell.length_a   1.000
_cell.length_b   1.000
_cell.length_c   1.000
_cell.angle_alpha   90.00
_cell.angle_beta   90.00
_cell.angle_gamma   90.00
#
_symmetry.space_group_name_H-M   'P 1'
#
loop_
_entity.id
_entity.type
_entity.pdbx_description
1 polymer ?
#
loop_
_entity_poly.entity_id
_entity_poly.type
_entity_poly.pdbx_seq_one_letter_code
_entity_poly.pdbx_strand_id
1 'polypeptide(L)'
;MRVLIAEDEQYLAESILEGLQHEGLAADLVFDGDAALERLAVNSYDVVVLDRDLPGTHGDDVCRWIVAQELPCRVLMLTAAAELDDKESGFEIGADDYLTKPFELRELVLRLRSLARRPAASLPPVLEYAGVRLDPFRREVYRDGRYVRLAKKQFAVLEILLAAKGGVVSAEDLLERAWDEHADPFTNAVRVTMSTLRKVLGEPWVIHTVPGVGYRVLPPGEDELTRVHAE
;
A
#
# COMPACT_ATOMS: atom_id res chain seq x y z
N MET A 1 1.22 -0.82 -0.52
CA MET A 1 0.49 -0.21 0.61
C MET A 1 -0.63 0.61 0.05
N ARG A 2 -1.86 0.28 0.46
CA ARG A 2 -3.09 1.01 0.09
C ARG A 2 -3.59 1.78 1.31
N VAL A 3 -3.88 3.06 1.13
CA VAL A 3 -4.26 3.99 2.20
C VAL A 3 -5.66 4.51 1.92
N LEU A 4 -6.55 4.51 2.92
CA LEU A 4 -7.77 5.30 2.89
C LEU A 4 -7.48 6.64 3.57
N ILE A 5 -7.88 7.74 2.94
CA ILE A 5 -7.82 9.09 3.49
C ILE A 5 -9.26 9.54 3.75
N ALA A 6 -9.61 9.81 5.00
CA ALA A 6 -10.89 10.39 5.41
C ALA A 6 -10.61 11.76 6.04
N GLU A 7 -10.88 12.83 5.27
CA GLU A 7 -10.58 14.23 5.62
C GLU A 7 -11.60 15.13 4.93
N ASP A 8 -12.27 15.99 5.66
CA ASP A 8 -13.35 16.84 5.13
C ASP A 8 -12.83 18.14 4.49
N GLU A 9 -11.64 18.62 4.91
CA GLU A 9 -11.02 19.79 4.30
C GLU A 9 -10.44 19.44 2.93
N GLN A 10 -11.17 19.77 1.87
CA GLN A 10 -10.87 19.36 0.50
C GLN A 10 -9.42 19.65 0.07
N TYR A 11 -8.88 20.84 0.37
CA TYR A 11 -7.51 21.18 -0.04
C TYR A 11 -6.45 20.35 0.67
N LEU A 12 -6.65 20.06 1.95
CA LEU A 12 -5.76 19.20 2.72
C LEU A 12 -5.84 17.76 2.21
N ALA A 13 -7.05 17.26 2.02
CA ALA A 13 -7.35 15.92 1.53
C ALA A 13 -6.69 15.66 0.16
N GLU A 14 -6.90 16.57 -0.81
CA GLU A 14 -6.30 16.48 -2.15
C GLU A 14 -4.76 16.59 -2.08
N SER A 15 -4.21 17.46 -1.22
CA SER A 15 -2.76 17.60 -1.03
C SER A 15 -2.14 16.32 -0.45
N ILE A 16 -2.82 15.66 0.50
CA ILE A 16 -2.39 14.37 1.05
C ILE A 16 -2.42 13.31 -0.06
N LEU A 17 -3.53 13.22 -0.80
CA LEU A 17 -3.70 12.26 -1.90
C LEU A 17 -2.58 12.39 -2.94
N GLU A 18 -2.37 13.61 -3.44
CA GLU A 18 -1.31 13.91 -4.42
C GLU A 18 0.08 13.53 -3.90
N GLY A 19 0.35 13.89 -2.64
CA GLY A 19 1.61 13.57 -2.00
C GLY A 19 1.84 12.08 -1.84
N LEU A 20 0.83 11.31 -1.43
CA LEU A 20 0.93 9.85 -1.32
C LEU A 20 1.11 9.19 -2.69
N GLN A 21 0.40 9.64 -3.71
CA GLN A 21 0.57 9.17 -5.09
C GLN A 21 1.98 9.47 -5.63
N HIS A 22 2.53 10.65 -5.35
CA HIS A 22 3.93 10.98 -5.68
C HIS A 22 4.94 10.07 -4.98
N GLU A 23 4.61 9.59 -3.78
CA GLU A 23 5.41 8.61 -3.04
C GLU A 23 5.21 7.16 -3.50
N GLY A 24 4.35 6.95 -4.53
CA GLY A 24 4.08 5.64 -5.12
C GLY A 24 3.13 4.77 -4.29
N LEU A 25 2.38 5.38 -3.38
CA LEU A 25 1.36 4.72 -2.59
C LEU A 25 0.02 4.73 -3.36
N ALA A 26 -0.76 3.68 -3.22
CA ALA A 26 -2.16 3.68 -3.62
C ALA A 26 -2.96 4.37 -2.51
N ALA A 27 -3.83 5.30 -2.86
CA ALA A 27 -4.62 6.03 -1.89
C ALA A 27 -6.00 6.36 -2.46
N ASP A 28 -7.03 6.10 -1.66
CA ASP A 28 -8.41 6.47 -1.92
C ASP A 28 -8.81 7.58 -0.95
N LEU A 29 -9.72 8.47 -1.37
CA LEU A 29 -10.14 9.63 -0.62
C LEU A 29 -11.65 9.64 -0.39
N VAL A 30 -12.06 9.98 0.83
CA VAL A 30 -13.44 10.27 1.22
C VAL A 30 -13.49 11.52 2.10
N PHE A 31 -14.65 12.19 2.17
CA PHE A 31 -14.79 13.48 2.82
C PHE A 31 -15.68 13.46 4.06
N ASP A 32 -16.18 12.29 4.44
CA ASP A 32 -17.03 12.09 5.62
C ASP A 32 -16.86 10.69 6.21
N GLY A 33 -17.32 10.52 7.44
CA GLY A 33 -17.17 9.26 8.15
C GLY A 33 -18.08 8.16 7.65
N ASP A 34 -19.25 8.48 7.08
CA ASP A 34 -20.18 7.50 6.54
C ASP A 34 -19.60 6.87 5.29
N ALA A 35 -19.03 7.70 4.38
CA ALA A 35 -18.30 7.24 3.21
C ALA A 35 -17.06 6.42 3.60
N ALA A 36 -16.36 6.79 4.70
CA ALA A 36 -15.25 6.00 5.21
C ALA A 36 -15.68 4.59 5.62
N LEU A 37 -16.78 4.45 6.34
CA LEU A 37 -17.35 3.15 6.73
C LEU A 37 -17.76 2.31 5.52
N GLU A 38 -18.42 2.93 4.51
CA GLU A 38 -18.80 2.25 3.29
C GLU A 38 -17.58 1.69 2.54
N ARG A 39 -16.51 2.49 2.42
CA ARG A 39 -15.25 2.05 1.79
C ARG A 39 -14.58 0.91 2.54
N LEU A 40 -14.52 1.00 3.86
CA LEU A 40 -13.92 -0.01 4.72
C LEU A 40 -14.71 -1.34 4.71
N ALA A 41 -16.02 -1.29 4.47
CA ALA A 41 -16.85 -2.49 4.39
C ALA A 41 -16.60 -3.31 3.10
N VAL A 42 -16.14 -2.68 2.02
CA VAL A 42 -16.00 -3.34 0.70
C VAL A 42 -14.56 -3.44 0.21
N ASN A 43 -13.63 -2.69 0.80
CA ASN A 43 -12.24 -2.67 0.38
C ASN A 43 -11.30 -2.97 1.55
N SER A 44 -10.11 -3.50 1.21
CA SER A 44 -9.04 -3.72 2.19
C SER A 44 -7.99 -2.61 2.08
N TYR A 45 -7.63 -2.04 3.22
CA TYR A 45 -6.60 -1.03 3.35
C TYR A 45 -5.51 -1.48 4.32
N ASP A 46 -4.28 -1.02 4.10
CA ASP A 46 -3.18 -1.27 5.04
C ASP A 46 -3.20 -0.24 6.18
N VAL A 47 -3.50 1.03 5.85
CA VAL A 47 -3.59 2.13 6.82
C VAL A 47 -4.77 3.04 6.46
N VAL A 48 -5.45 3.55 7.48
CA VAL A 48 -6.47 4.59 7.38
C VAL A 48 -5.90 5.86 8.00
N VAL A 49 -5.85 6.95 7.22
CA VAL A 49 -5.63 8.31 7.71
C VAL A 49 -7.00 8.87 7.99
N LEU A 50 -7.27 9.21 9.24
CA LEU A 50 -8.61 9.49 9.71
C LEU A 50 -8.64 10.83 10.45
N ASP A 51 -9.31 11.81 9.88
CA ASP A 51 -9.57 13.04 10.62
C ASP A 51 -10.56 12.75 11.76
N ARG A 52 -10.31 13.35 12.90
CA ARG A 52 -11.14 13.22 14.08
C ARG A 52 -12.51 13.85 13.87
N ASP A 53 -12.54 15.08 13.33
CA ASP A 53 -13.71 15.95 13.23
C ASP A 53 -14.48 15.79 11.91
N LEU A 54 -14.65 14.55 11.43
CA LEU A 54 -15.38 14.27 10.20
C LEU A 54 -16.88 14.58 10.34
N PRO A 55 -17.53 15.09 9.27
CA PRO A 55 -18.98 15.17 9.20
C PRO A 55 -19.60 13.77 9.09
N GLY A 56 -20.89 13.66 9.44
CA GLY A 56 -21.58 12.36 9.53
C GLY A 56 -21.08 11.56 10.73
N THR A 57 -20.55 10.39 10.50
CA THR A 57 -19.94 9.58 11.56
C THR A 57 -18.58 10.18 11.97
N HIS A 58 -18.45 10.54 13.25
CA HIS A 58 -17.22 11.11 13.81
C HIS A 58 -16.02 10.15 13.68
N GLY A 59 -14.82 10.67 13.45
CA GLY A 59 -13.62 9.86 13.26
C GLY A 59 -13.34 8.88 14.40
N ASP A 60 -13.60 9.28 15.65
CA ASP A 60 -13.48 8.40 16.80
C ASP A 60 -14.42 7.17 16.69
N ASP A 61 -15.63 7.35 16.14
CA ASP A 61 -16.60 6.26 15.99
C ASP A 61 -16.22 5.35 14.81
N VAL A 62 -15.68 5.92 13.73
CA VAL A 62 -15.10 5.13 12.63
C VAL A 62 -13.94 4.28 13.15
N CYS A 63 -13.05 4.84 13.98
CA CYS A 63 -11.92 4.10 14.58
C CYS A 63 -12.43 2.96 15.48
N ARG A 64 -13.41 3.22 16.35
CA ARG A 64 -14.02 2.18 17.19
C ARG A 64 -14.65 1.07 16.36
N TRP A 65 -15.29 1.42 15.26
CA TRP A 65 -15.89 0.45 14.35
C TRP A 65 -14.81 -0.43 13.69
N ILE A 66 -13.69 0.15 13.23
CA ILE A 66 -12.55 -0.60 12.68
C ILE A 66 -12.04 -1.63 13.69
N VAL A 67 -11.87 -1.22 14.95
CA VAL A 67 -11.41 -2.09 16.04
C VAL A 67 -12.45 -3.19 16.34
N ALA A 68 -13.73 -2.84 16.42
CA ALA A 68 -14.81 -3.78 16.71
C ALA A 68 -15.01 -4.83 15.61
N GLN A 69 -14.72 -4.49 14.35
CA GLN A 69 -14.75 -5.41 13.21
C GLN A 69 -13.43 -6.20 13.04
N GLU A 70 -12.44 -5.98 13.91
CA GLU A 70 -11.10 -6.61 13.83
C GLU A 70 -10.46 -6.45 12.45
N LEU A 71 -10.65 -5.30 11.78
CA LEU A 71 -10.10 -5.07 10.46
C LEU A 71 -8.56 -5.07 10.51
N PRO A 72 -7.89 -5.69 9.54
CA PRO A 72 -6.43 -5.82 9.54
C PRO A 72 -5.70 -4.55 9.08
N CYS A 73 -6.30 -3.38 9.23
CA CYS A 73 -5.70 -2.09 8.92
C CYS A 73 -5.22 -1.37 10.18
N ARG A 74 -4.32 -0.40 10.00
CA ARG A 74 -3.84 0.51 11.06
C ARG A 74 -4.51 1.86 10.93
N VAL A 75 -4.74 2.52 12.06
CA VAL A 75 -5.36 3.84 12.09
C VAL A 75 -4.35 4.90 12.52
N LEU A 76 -4.13 5.89 11.65
CA LEU A 76 -3.44 7.15 11.95
C LEU A 76 -4.50 8.24 12.10
N MET A 77 -4.72 8.69 13.33
CA MET A 77 -5.67 9.77 13.61
C MET A 77 -5.03 11.13 13.33
N LEU A 78 -5.69 12.00 12.57
CA LEU A 78 -5.36 13.41 12.47
C LEU A 78 -6.15 14.18 13.52
N THR A 79 -5.49 15.12 14.22
CA THR A 79 -6.11 15.85 15.33
C THR A 79 -5.61 17.29 15.39
N ALA A 80 -6.43 18.20 15.91
CA ALA A 80 -6.00 19.58 16.17
C ALA A 80 -5.03 19.63 17.37
N ALA A 81 -4.11 20.59 17.37
CA ALA A 81 -3.10 20.75 18.43
C ALA A 81 -3.70 20.94 19.83
N ALA A 82 -4.89 21.55 19.92
CA ALA A 82 -5.57 21.82 21.20
C ALA A 82 -6.17 20.57 21.87
N GLU A 83 -6.33 19.47 21.13
CA GLU A 83 -7.00 18.24 21.60
C GLU A 83 -6.02 17.19 22.14
N LEU A 84 -4.71 17.45 22.02
CA LEU A 84 -3.67 16.55 22.54
C LEU A 84 -3.55 16.53 24.06
N ASP A 85 -4.11 17.52 24.77
CA ASP A 85 -4.12 17.54 26.24
C ASP A 85 -5.07 16.50 26.84
N ASP A 86 -6.03 15.99 26.05
CA ASP A 86 -6.90 14.86 26.39
C ASP A 86 -6.28 13.48 26.02
N LYS A 87 -4.95 13.35 26.13
CA LYS A 87 -4.21 12.12 25.76
C LYS A 87 -4.69 10.85 26.45
N GLU A 88 -5.34 10.96 27.60
CA GLU A 88 -5.89 9.78 28.29
C GLU A 88 -7.08 9.17 27.54
N SER A 89 -7.93 10.00 26.88
CA SER A 89 -9.08 9.51 26.10
C SER A 89 -8.70 8.97 24.71
N GLY A 90 -7.62 9.46 24.12
CA GLY A 90 -7.19 9.09 22.76
C GLY A 90 -6.70 7.64 22.63
N PHE A 91 -6.02 7.09 23.65
CA PHE A 91 -5.59 5.68 23.66
C PHE A 91 -6.75 4.69 23.87
N GLU A 92 -7.86 5.12 24.43
CA GLU A 92 -9.07 4.27 24.64
C GLU A 92 -9.83 4.00 23.33
N ILE A 93 -9.58 4.79 22.26
CA ILE A 93 -10.30 4.67 20.98
C ILE A 93 -9.71 3.56 20.10
N GLY A 94 -8.45 3.18 20.32
CA GLY A 94 -7.79 2.09 19.63
C GLY A 94 -7.05 2.52 18.35
N ALA A 95 -6.78 3.82 18.15
CA ALA A 95 -5.90 4.30 17.09
C ALA A 95 -4.44 3.87 17.34
N ASP A 96 -3.72 3.54 16.25
CA ASP A 96 -2.33 3.05 16.33
C ASP A 96 -1.30 4.20 16.43
N ASP A 97 -1.61 5.41 15.93
CA ASP A 97 -0.77 6.61 16.02
C ASP A 97 -1.63 7.87 15.84
N TYR A 98 -1.07 9.03 16.22
CA TYR A 98 -1.68 10.34 16.12
C TYR A 98 -0.74 11.32 15.43
N LEU A 99 -1.29 12.18 14.56
CA LEU A 99 -0.56 13.25 13.90
C LEU A 99 -1.31 14.56 14.03
N THR A 100 -0.62 15.56 14.60
CA THR A 100 -1.22 16.87 14.89
C THR A 100 -1.21 17.77 13.68
N LYS A 101 -2.32 18.40 13.38
CA LYS A 101 -2.42 19.51 12.40
C LYS A 101 -1.88 20.82 13.01
N PRO A 102 -1.07 21.61 12.25
CA PRO A 102 -0.55 21.32 10.90
C PRO A 102 0.66 20.38 10.93
N PHE A 103 0.83 19.57 9.90
CA PHE A 103 1.92 18.63 9.75
C PHE A 103 2.60 18.72 8.38
N GLU A 104 3.82 18.22 8.31
CA GLU A 104 4.55 18.09 7.06
C GLU A 104 4.18 16.76 6.36
N LEU A 105 3.96 16.79 5.05
CA LEU A 105 3.65 15.58 4.26
C LEU A 105 4.68 14.47 4.46
N ARG A 106 5.96 14.86 4.60
CA ARG A 106 7.05 13.91 4.86
C ARG A 106 6.86 13.16 6.18
N GLU A 107 6.38 13.83 7.22
CA GLU A 107 6.09 13.20 8.51
C GLU A 107 4.96 12.19 8.37
N LEU A 108 3.85 12.58 7.73
CA LEU A 108 2.73 11.69 7.43
C LEU A 108 3.21 10.41 6.73
N VAL A 109 3.98 10.54 5.64
CA VAL A 109 4.50 9.39 4.89
C VAL A 109 5.38 8.48 5.76
N LEU A 110 6.23 9.03 6.62
CA LEU A 110 7.08 8.25 7.53
C LEU A 110 6.24 7.47 8.55
N ARG A 111 5.20 8.08 9.10
CA ARG A 111 4.27 7.42 10.04
C ARG A 111 3.48 6.31 9.35
N LEU A 112 2.90 6.57 8.17
CA LEU A 112 2.19 5.56 7.40
C LEU A 112 3.06 4.34 7.10
N ARG A 113 4.31 4.57 6.69
CA ARG A 113 5.28 3.47 6.46
C ARG A 113 5.64 2.75 7.76
N SER A 114 5.62 3.44 8.89
CA SER A 114 5.83 2.82 10.21
C SER A 114 4.66 1.95 10.63
N LEU A 115 3.44 2.42 10.44
CA LEU A 115 2.20 1.73 10.81
C LEU A 115 1.93 0.50 9.95
N ALA A 116 2.19 0.58 8.65
CA ALA A 116 2.07 -0.56 7.74
C ALA A 116 3.05 -1.71 8.07
N ARG A 117 4.01 -1.48 8.96
CA ARG A 117 4.87 -2.52 9.51
C ARG A 117 4.11 -3.32 10.56
N ARG A 118 3.92 -4.61 10.35
CA ARG A 118 3.30 -5.50 11.35
C ARG A 118 3.99 -5.38 12.72
N PRO A 119 3.26 -5.53 13.86
CA PRO A 119 3.80 -5.34 15.19
C PRO A 119 4.94 -6.30 15.50
N ALA A 120 5.98 -5.73 16.08
CA ALA A 120 7.05 -6.33 16.84
C ALA A 120 7.79 -7.53 16.24
N ALA A 121 8.55 -7.30 15.21
CA ALA A 121 9.90 -7.86 15.05
C ALA A 121 10.43 -7.43 13.68
N SER A 122 11.48 -6.61 13.72
CA SER A 122 12.27 -6.29 12.54
C SER A 122 11.64 -5.31 11.52
N LEU A 123 12.52 -4.48 10.96
CA LEU A 123 12.40 -3.83 9.67
C LEU A 123 11.53 -4.67 8.71
N PRO A 124 10.67 -4.06 7.88
CA PRO A 124 9.88 -4.85 6.92
C PRO A 124 10.82 -5.86 6.30
N PRO A 125 10.43 -7.15 6.32
CA PRO A 125 11.37 -8.18 5.91
C PRO A 125 11.84 -7.83 4.50
N VAL A 126 13.15 -7.80 4.35
CA VAL A 126 13.73 -7.72 3.02
C VAL A 126 13.14 -8.87 2.22
N LEU A 127 12.40 -8.55 1.17
CA LEU A 127 11.82 -9.55 0.32
C LEU A 127 12.93 -10.11 -0.57
N GLU A 128 13.17 -11.40 -0.47
CA GLU A 128 14.18 -12.07 -1.27
C GLU A 128 13.59 -13.31 -1.93
N TYR A 129 13.52 -13.30 -3.25
CA TYR A 129 13.01 -14.39 -4.03
C TYR A 129 13.53 -14.32 -5.48
N ALA A 130 13.84 -15.48 -6.07
CA ALA A 130 14.29 -15.62 -7.46
C ALA A 130 15.51 -14.74 -7.82
N GLY A 131 16.46 -14.55 -6.89
CA GLY A 131 17.64 -13.70 -7.08
C GLY A 131 17.35 -12.20 -7.04
N VAL A 132 16.12 -11.80 -6.69
CA VAL A 132 15.75 -10.41 -6.46
C VAL A 132 15.62 -10.17 -4.96
N ARG A 133 16.34 -9.14 -4.47
CA ARG A 133 16.26 -8.65 -3.10
C ARG A 133 15.68 -7.24 -3.12
N LEU A 134 14.60 -7.02 -2.39
CA LEU A 134 13.92 -5.73 -2.26
C LEU A 134 13.84 -5.34 -0.79
N ASP A 135 14.39 -4.18 -0.45
CA ASP A 135 14.28 -3.57 0.87
C ASP A 135 13.21 -2.46 0.83
N PRO A 136 12.01 -2.71 1.38
CA PRO A 136 10.93 -1.73 1.36
C PRO A 136 11.24 -0.48 2.19
N PHE A 137 12.06 -0.62 3.24
CA PHE A 137 12.42 0.49 4.13
C PHE A 137 13.39 1.45 3.45
N ARG A 138 14.48 0.90 2.84
CA ARG A 138 15.48 1.70 2.13
C ARG A 138 15.06 2.07 0.72
N ARG A 139 13.99 1.43 0.21
CA ARG A 139 13.55 1.51 -1.20
C ARG A 139 14.64 1.13 -2.18
N GLU A 140 15.40 0.10 -1.84
CA GLU A 140 16.48 -0.44 -2.62
C GLU A 140 16.11 -1.79 -3.22
N VAL A 141 16.54 -2.01 -4.45
CA VAL A 141 16.38 -3.29 -5.14
C VAL A 141 17.72 -3.76 -5.67
N TYR A 142 17.99 -5.04 -5.49
CA TYR A 142 19.17 -5.72 -6.02
C TYR A 142 18.74 -6.95 -6.81
N ARG A 143 19.37 -7.16 -7.94
CA ARG A 143 19.24 -8.36 -8.76
C ARG A 143 20.60 -9.05 -8.81
N ASP A 144 20.70 -10.26 -8.24
CA ASP A 144 21.95 -11.03 -8.14
C ASP A 144 23.11 -10.16 -7.60
N GLY A 145 22.84 -9.37 -6.55
CA GLY A 145 23.78 -8.46 -5.89
C GLY A 145 24.00 -7.12 -6.60
N ARG A 146 23.49 -6.92 -7.84
CA ARG A 146 23.59 -5.66 -8.57
C ARG A 146 22.42 -4.73 -8.19
N TYR A 147 22.74 -3.49 -7.81
CA TYR A 147 21.73 -2.47 -7.55
C TYR A 147 20.91 -2.16 -8.83
N VAL A 148 19.59 -2.09 -8.66
CA VAL A 148 18.62 -1.81 -9.73
C VAL A 148 17.77 -0.61 -9.35
N ARG A 149 17.84 0.43 -10.14
CA ARG A 149 17.01 1.62 -9.94
C ARG A 149 15.64 1.42 -10.57
N LEU A 150 14.60 1.51 -9.76
CA LEU A 150 13.21 1.40 -10.18
C LEU A 150 12.45 2.72 -10.02
N ALA A 151 11.50 2.97 -10.91
CA ALA A 151 10.48 4.00 -10.71
C ALA A 151 9.52 3.59 -9.58
N LYS A 152 8.82 4.55 -8.96
CA LYS A 152 7.94 4.32 -7.80
C LYS A 152 6.90 3.22 -8.04
N LYS A 153 6.21 3.24 -9.18
CA LYS A 153 5.21 2.22 -9.55
C LYS A 153 5.83 0.85 -9.87
N GLN A 154 7.00 0.81 -10.50
CA GLN A 154 7.75 -0.44 -10.70
C GLN A 154 8.15 -1.08 -9.37
N PHE A 155 8.56 -0.27 -8.40
CA PHE A 155 8.91 -0.73 -7.06
C PHE A 155 7.70 -1.34 -6.36
N ALA A 156 6.55 -0.65 -6.35
CA ALA A 156 5.31 -1.13 -5.73
C ALA A 156 4.82 -2.45 -6.35
N VAL A 157 4.85 -2.55 -7.69
CA VAL A 157 4.48 -3.79 -8.40
C VAL A 157 5.43 -4.93 -8.05
N LEU A 158 6.74 -4.69 -8.01
CA LEU A 158 7.73 -5.71 -7.66
C LEU A 158 7.58 -6.18 -6.21
N GLU A 159 7.32 -5.26 -5.29
CA GLU A 159 7.05 -5.58 -3.88
C GLU A 159 5.86 -6.54 -3.73
N ILE A 160 4.75 -6.26 -4.43
CA ILE A 160 3.55 -7.13 -4.43
C ILE A 160 3.88 -8.52 -4.97
N LEU A 161 4.59 -8.60 -6.09
CA LEU A 161 4.95 -9.86 -6.70
C LEU A 161 5.91 -10.70 -5.86
N LEU A 162 6.91 -10.08 -5.23
CA LEU A 162 7.86 -10.78 -4.35
C LEU A 162 7.19 -11.27 -3.07
N ALA A 163 6.25 -10.49 -2.51
CA ALA A 163 5.47 -10.88 -1.35
C ALA A 163 4.61 -12.13 -1.62
N ALA A 164 4.19 -12.35 -2.86
CA ALA A 164 3.45 -13.52 -3.29
C ALA A 164 4.31 -14.81 -3.41
N LYS A 165 5.64 -14.72 -3.32
CA LYS A 165 6.59 -15.86 -3.27
C LYS A 165 6.30 -16.94 -4.33
N GLY A 166 6.14 -16.54 -5.59
CA GLY A 166 5.84 -17.43 -6.71
C GLY A 166 4.34 -17.60 -7.00
N GLY A 167 3.47 -17.16 -6.10
CA GLY A 167 2.03 -17.08 -6.35
C GLY A 167 1.69 -16.16 -7.51
N VAL A 168 0.59 -16.46 -8.21
CA VAL A 168 0.10 -15.62 -9.30
C VAL A 168 -0.70 -14.46 -8.74
N VAL A 169 -0.37 -13.24 -9.17
CA VAL A 169 -1.10 -12.01 -8.83
C VAL A 169 -1.83 -11.54 -10.08
N SER A 170 -3.12 -11.29 -9.98
CA SER A 170 -3.93 -10.83 -11.11
C SER A 170 -3.54 -9.41 -11.56
N ALA A 171 -3.91 -9.04 -12.78
CA ALA A 171 -3.71 -7.67 -13.24
C ALA A 171 -4.60 -6.68 -12.47
N GLU A 172 -5.78 -7.11 -12.03
CA GLU A 172 -6.70 -6.35 -11.20
C GLU A 172 -6.10 -6.07 -9.81
N ASP A 173 -5.60 -7.12 -9.11
CA ASP A 173 -4.93 -6.95 -7.81
C ASP A 173 -3.72 -6.03 -7.89
N LEU A 174 -2.94 -6.12 -8.98
CA LEU A 174 -1.81 -5.23 -9.19
C LEU A 174 -2.24 -3.79 -9.41
N LEU A 175 -3.32 -3.59 -10.17
CA LEU A 175 -3.87 -2.26 -10.43
C LEU A 175 -4.40 -1.66 -9.13
N GLU A 176 -5.22 -2.39 -8.38
CA GLU A 176 -5.79 -1.97 -7.11
C GLU A 176 -4.74 -1.61 -6.05
N ARG A 177 -3.71 -2.46 -5.91
CA ARG A 177 -2.71 -2.33 -4.82
C ARG A 177 -1.55 -1.40 -5.16
N ALA A 178 -1.24 -1.18 -6.44
CA ALA A 178 -0.13 -0.33 -6.87
C ALA A 178 -0.58 1.01 -7.49
N TRP A 179 -1.84 1.14 -7.88
CA TRP A 179 -2.45 2.40 -8.33
C TRP A 179 -3.53 2.83 -7.33
N ASP A 180 -4.70 3.23 -7.80
CA ASP A 180 -5.85 3.58 -6.99
C ASP A 180 -7.13 3.02 -7.65
N GLU A 181 -8.26 3.12 -6.97
CA GLU A 181 -9.54 2.59 -7.47
C GLU A 181 -10.06 3.30 -8.73
N HIS A 182 -9.57 4.52 -9.00
CA HIS A 182 -9.92 5.27 -10.21
C HIS A 182 -9.03 4.90 -11.40
N ALA A 183 -8.03 4.03 -11.20
CA ALA A 183 -7.22 3.54 -12.29
C ALA A 183 -8.10 2.72 -13.24
N ASP A 184 -8.25 3.20 -14.48
CA ASP A 184 -9.04 2.55 -15.51
C ASP A 184 -8.57 1.09 -15.72
N PRO A 185 -9.40 0.08 -15.42
CA PRO A 185 -9.05 -1.33 -15.56
C PRO A 185 -8.74 -1.73 -17.02
N PHE A 186 -9.18 -0.93 -17.99
CA PHE A 186 -8.85 -1.14 -19.41
C PHE A 186 -7.52 -0.53 -19.82
N THR A 187 -6.81 0.14 -18.88
CA THR A 187 -5.50 0.72 -19.17
C THR A 187 -4.43 -0.35 -19.40
N ASN A 188 -3.46 -0.07 -20.24
CA ASN A 188 -2.28 -0.91 -20.40
C ASN A 188 -1.21 -0.67 -19.31
N ALA A 189 -1.50 0.07 -18.24
CA ALA A 189 -0.55 0.50 -17.22
C ALA A 189 0.23 -0.67 -16.61
N VAL A 190 -0.47 -1.73 -16.18
CA VAL A 190 0.15 -2.94 -15.63
C VAL A 190 1.07 -3.60 -16.66
N ARG A 191 0.60 -3.78 -17.90
CA ARG A 191 1.38 -4.43 -18.97
C ARG A 191 2.65 -3.63 -19.32
N VAL A 192 2.52 -2.30 -19.42
CA VAL A 192 3.67 -1.40 -19.68
C VAL A 192 4.66 -1.46 -18.52
N THR A 193 4.18 -1.41 -17.27
CA THR A 193 5.02 -1.53 -16.08
C THR A 193 5.75 -2.87 -16.04
N MET A 194 5.08 -3.98 -16.35
CA MET A 194 5.72 -5.30 -16.43
C MET A 194 6.80 -5.38 -17.50
N SER A 195 6.52 -4.82 -18.70
CA SER A 195 7.50 -4.79 -19.79
C SER A 195 8.76 -4.01 -19.41
N THR A 196 8.58 -2.84 -18.80
CA THR A 196 9.72 -2.00 -18.38
C THR A 196 10.45 -2.61 -17.18
N LEU A 197 9.74 -3.22 -16.23
CA LEU A 197 10.32 -3.87 -15.06
C LEU A 197 11.19 -5.06 -15.47
N ARG A 198 10.73 -5.90 -16.41
CA ARG A 198 11.53 -6.99 -16.97
C ARG A 198 12.84 -6.48 -17.59
N LYS A 199 12.77 -5.40 -18.38
CA LYS A 199 13.97 -4.80 -19.00
C LYS A 199 14.98 -4.30 -17.96
N VAL A 200 14.51 -3.68 -16.88
CA VAL A 200 15.39 -3.11 -15.84
C VAL A 200 16.00 -4.20 -14.95
N LEU A 201 15.24 -5.24 -14.63
CA LEU A 201 15.74 -6.41 -13.90
C LEU A 201 16.73 -7.23 -14.72
N GLY A 202 16.54 -7.28 -16.04
CA GLY A 202 17.43 -7.99 -16.98
C GLY A 202 17.15 -9.49 -17.07
N GLU A 203 17.93 -10.15 -17.93
CA GLU A 203 17.89 -11.60 -18.13
C GLU A 203 18.79 -12.34 -17.12
N PRO A 204 18.47 -13.61 -16.80
CA PRO A 204 17.28 -14.34 -17.20
C PRO A 204 16.02 -13.78 -16.53
N TRP A 205 14.91 -13.75 -17.27
CA TRP A 205 13.68 -13.13 -16.75
C TRP A 205 13.08 -13.93 -15.61
N VAL A 206 12.72 -13.24 -14.55
CA VAL A 206 12.10 -13.80 -13.34
C VAL A 206 10.63 -13.46 -13.21
N ILE A 207 10.13 -12.48 -13.98
CA ILE A 207 8.72 -12.14 -14.01
C ILE A 207 8.07 -12.83 -15.20
N HIS A 208 7.13 -13.73 -14.92
CA HIS A 208 6.43 -14.53 -15.91
C HIS A 208 4.97 -14.09 -16.02
N THR A 209 4.41 -14.22 -17.23
CA THR A 209 2.98 -14.00 -17.47
C THR A 209 2.28 -15.34 -17.44
N VAL A 210 1.22 -15.45 -16.66
CA VAL A 210 0.29 -16.57 -16.68
C VAL A 210 -0.91 -16.15 -17.53
N PRO A 211 -1.04 -16.64 -18.77
CA PRO A 211 -2.08 -16.19 -19.69
C PRO A 211 -3.48 -16.29 -19.10
N GLY A 212 -4.25 -15.21 -19.18
CA GLY A 212 -5.61 -15.14 -18.66
C GLY A 212 -5.74 -15.04 -17.14
N VAL A 213 -4.63 -15.13 -16.38
CA VAL A 213 -4.65 -15.13 -14.91
C VAL A 213 -3.89 -13.93 -14.34
N GLY A 214 -2.62 -13.71 -14.73
CA GLY A 214 -1.84 -12.63 -14.15
C GLY A 214 -0.33 -12.76 -14.32
N TYR A 215 0.40 -12.41 -13.28
CA TYR A 215 1.86 -12.37 -13.26
C TYR A 215 2.41 -13.04 -12.00
N ARG A 216 3.59 -13.62 -12.10
CA ARG A 216 4.32 -14.21 -10.97
C ARG A 216 5.82 -14.04 -11.12
N VAL A 217 6.54 -14.13 -10.01
CA VAL A 217 8.01 -14.22 -9.99
C VAL A 217 8.40 -15.67 -9.78
N LEU A 218 9.33 -16.18 -10.58
CA LEU A 218 9.92 -17.52 -10.40
C LEU A 218 11.43 -17.45 -10.59
N PRO A 219 12.20 -18.33 -9.93
CA PRO A 219 13.60 -18.55 -10.26
C PRO A 219 13.81 -18.91 -11.73
N PRO A 220 14.95 -18.55 -12.33
CA PRO A 220 15.26 -18.95 -13.69
C PRO A 220 15.22 -20.48 -13.85
N GLY A 221 14.52 -20.96 -14.89
CA GLY A 221 14.39 -22.38 -15.21
C GLY A 221 13.15 -23.07 -14.63
N GLU A 222 12.46 -22.51 -13.65
CA GLU A 222 11.26 -23.12 -13.07
C GLU A 222 10.00 -23.00 -13.97
N ASP A 223 9.97 -22.07 -14.91
CA ASP A 223 8.83 -21.91 -15.83
C ASP A 223 8.71 -23.07 -16.86
N GLU A 224 9.80 -23.75 -17.16
CA GLU A 224 9.80 -24.93 -18.04
C GLU A 224 9.20 -26.16 -17.37
N LEU A 225 9.39 -26.33 -16.06
CA LEU A 225 8.86 -27.47 -15.31
C LEU A 225 7.33 -27.42 -15.16
N THR A 226 6.75 -26.23 -15.16
CA THR A 226 5.29 -26.04 -15.01
C THR A 226 4.53 -26.33 -16.32
N ARG A 227 5.20 -26.24 -17.48
CA ARG A 227 4.62 -26.59 -18.80
C ARG A 227 4.53 -28.10 -19.06
N VAL A 228 5.41 -28.86 -18.42
CA VAL A 228 5.48 -30.33 -18.62
C VAL A 228 4.39 -31.08 -17.84
N HIS A 229 3.77 -30.48 -16.85
CA HIS A 229 2.72 -31.11 -16.01
C HIS A 229 1.30 -30.67 -16.40
N ALA A 230 1.13 -29.92 -17.48
CA ALA A 230 -0.16 -29.43 -18.01
C ALA A 230 -0.57 -30.11 -19.35
N GLU A 231 0.19 -31.11 -19.81
CA GLU A 231 -0.18 -32.10 -20.83
C GLU A 231 -0.51 -33.42 -20.12
#